data_eb09e16d34ccc4e37f0b8c26d7585a99
#
_entry.id   eb09e16d34ccc4e37f0b8c26d7585a99
#
_cell.length_a   1.000
_cell.length_b   1.000
_cell.length_c   1.000
_cell.angle_alpha   90.00
_cell.angle_beta   90.00
_cell.angle_gamma   90.00
#
_symmetry.space_group_name_H-M   'P 1'
#
loop_
_entity.id
_entity.type
_entity.pdbx_description
1 polymer ?
#
loop_
_entity_poly.entity_id
_entity_poly.type
_entity_poly.pdbx_seq_one_letter_code
_entity_poly.pdbx_strand_id
1 'polypeptide(L)'
;MKKKTGVLKILVLTTIVVAAMMVLSACGGGKNYSLDMVKLAGRLLSEVNFDCELYQVQEEKVENFIDFEGAETKIMYMGNGSYADSFGIFKTDTEENAVKALETVNSYLADLQDSFKDYIPKEADKIQNSEAIQKGRYVVFCVTSDRENAGAIIEESFTEVSAGSDGENGALNSQGQGEEADGAETENAEGEAKDDSYPAIESNASVKDFGNVVLIGDTAFELYSYSDKTAEKYASYINTAAKKLAGSADVYDVIIPLSSGIALPDNYYDKISSSSQKKAVNNIIDKLSEDVKAVNMYDNLMKHRNEYIYFRTDHHWTALGAYYGYEAFCNAKGVIPISLDRHESVEFEGFLGSFYNDTNKNKVLEKNPDTIKAYYPISPDTSLVYTTTTGSSNSWDVIHDVTDYPASIKYSTFIAGDNPFTVITNKNLQDGSSCVVVKESFGNAFVPFLADHYEKVYVVDYRYWEGDLIKLAKEKKVNDVIFLNNLSMIRSDYLTGKLGQIIQ
;
A
#
# COMPACT_ATOMS: atom_id res chain seq x y z
N MET A 1 -17.12 -57.48 -36.11
CA MET A 1 -18.04 -56.97 -35.06
C MET A 1 -17.40 -55.77 -34.41
N LYS A 2 -17.91 -54.56 -34.67
CA LYS A 2 -17.43 -53.27 -34.13
C LYS A 2 -18.05 -53.04 -32.77
N LYS A 3 -17.26 -52.79 -31.73
CA LYS A 3 -17.73 -52.12 -30.51
C LYS A 3 -17.12 -50.74 -30.42
N LYS A 4 -17.97 -49.73 -30.54
CA LYS A 4 -17.71 -48.34 -30.25
C LYS A 4 -17.68 -48.15 -28.73
N THR A 5 -16.59 -47.65 -28.19
CA THR A 5 -16.54 -47.10 -26.82
C THR A 5 -16.57 -45.58 -26.96
N GLY A 6 -17.68 -44.99 -26.50
CA GLY A 6 -17.86 -43.56 -26.44
C GLY A 6 -17.08 -42.98 -25.28
N VAL A 7 -16.28 -41.95 -25.57
CA VAL A 7 -15.61 -41.11 -24.59
C VAL A 7 -16.63 -40.11 -24.08
N LEU A 8 -17.05 -40.29 -22.83
CA LEU A 8 -17.88 -39.32 -22.10
C LEU A 8 -17.02 -38.14 -21.68
N LYS A 9 -17.15 -37.01 -22.40
CA LYS A 9 -16.61 -35.73 -21.99
C LYS A 9 -17.44 -35.25 -20.80
N ILE A 10 -16.87 -35.31 -19.60
CA ILE A 10 -17.41 -34.63 -18.42
C ILE A 10 -17.04 -33.15 -18.59
N LEU A 11 -18.03 -32.36 -18.98
CA LEU A 11 -18.00 -30.89 -18.94
C LEU A 11 -18.26 -30.51 -17.49
N VAL A 12 -17.21 -30.13 -16.74
CA VAL A 12 -17.39 -29.52 -15.42
C VAL A 12 -17.83 -28.09 -15.68
N LEU A 13 -19.15 -27.89 -15.61
CA LEU A 13 -19.77 -26.58 -15.59
C LEU A 13 -19.60 -26.06 -14.17
N THR A 14 -18.63 -25.18 -13.91
CA THR A 14 -18.60 -24.36 -12.71
C THR A 14 -19.78 -23.40 -12.78
N THR A 15 -20.87 -23.78 -12.17
CA THR A 15 -21.99 -22.89 -11.89
C THR A 15 -21.55 -21.89 -10.84
N ILE A 16 -21.26 -20.67 -11.27
CA ILE A 16 -21.31 -19.51 -10.41
C ILE A 16 -22.76 -19.37 -9.97
N VAL A 17 -23.03 -19.67 -8.72
CA VAL A 17 -24.32 -19.40 -8.10
C VAL A 17 -24.35 -17.90 -7.78
N VAL A 18 -24.68 -17.10 -8.79
CA VAL A 18 -25.20 -15.76 -8.59
C VAL A 18 -26.62 -16.01 -8.08
N ALA A 19 -26.83 -15.89 -6.78
CA ALA A 19 -28.18 -15.83 -6.20
C ALA A 19 -28.83 -14.49 -6.60
N ALA A 20 -29.30 -14.40 -7.85
CA ALA A 20 -30.24 -13.39 -8.26
C ALA A 20 -31.56 -13.70 -7.56
N MET A 21 -31.79 -13.08 -6.40
CA MET A 21 -33.16 -12.95 -5.89
C MET A 21 -33.91 -12.03 -6.84
N MET A 22 -34.66 -12.64 -7.77
CA MET A 22 -35.74 -11.94 -8.45
C MET A 22 -36.78 -11.53 -7.41
N VAL A 23 -36.77 -10.28 -7.03
CA VAL A 23 -37.91 -9.68 -6.35
C VAL A 23 -39.00 -9.51 -7.39
N LEU A 24 -40.00 -10.40 -7.36
CA LEU A 24 -41.28 -10.21 -8.05
C LEU A 24 -41.89 -8.91 -7.53
N SER A 25 -41.98 -7.92 -8.42
CA SER A 25 -42.79 -6.70 -8.21
C SER A 25 -44.24 -7.10 -8.01
N ALA A 26 -44.64 -7.23 -6.74
CA ALA A 26 -46.06 -7.13 -6.36
C ALA A 26 -46.32 -5.68 -5.94
N CYS A 27 -47.22 -4.99 -6.60
CA CYS A 27 -47.75 -3.71 -6.18
C CYS A 27 -48.19 -3.75 -4.71
N GLY A 28 -47.48 -2.99 -3.85
CA GLY A 28 -47.83 -2.81 -2.45
C GLY A 28 -46.73 -2.07 -1.74
N GLY A 29 -46.90 -0.79 -1.44
CA GLY A 29 -46.15 0.12 -0.58
C GLY A 29 -44.71 -0.23 -0.27
N GLY A 30 -43.75 0.28 -1.06
CA GLY A 30 -42.31 0.15 -0.76
C GLY A 30 -42.01 0.74 0.62
N LYS A 31 -41.19 0.04 1.42
CA LYS A 31 -40.69 0.58 2.69
C LYS A 31 -39.73 1.72 2.38
N ASN A 32 -40.01 2.89 2.90
CA ASN A 32 -39.08 4.01 2.82
C ASN A 32 -38.01 3.87 3.92
N TYR A 33 -36.78 4.16 3.59
CA TYR A 33 -35.66 4.14 4.53
C TYR A 33 -35.02 5.52 4.64
N SER A 34 -34.59 5.87 5.86
CA SER A 34 -33.68 6.98 6.11
C SER A 34 -32.37 6.48 6.69
N LEU A 35 -31.27 7.17 6.35
CA LEU A 35 -29.93 6.87 6.78
C LEU A 35 -29.18 8.18 7.07
N ASP A 36 -28.66 8.32 8.27
CA ASP A 36 -27.66 9.36 8.57
C ASP A 36 -26.29 8.88 8.10
N MET A 37 -25.92 9.30 6.89
CA MET A 37 -24.70 8.82 6.20
C MET A 37 -23.43 9.25 6.92
N VAL A 38 -23.39 10.46 7.50
CA VAL A 38 -22.22 10.98 8.22
C VAL A 38 -22.02 10.21 9.53
N LYS A 39 -23.11 9.96 10.26
CA LYS A 39 -23.08 9.17 11.48
C LYS A 39 -22.65 7.72 11.20
N LEU A 40 -23.16 7.10 10.12
CA LEU A 40 -22.74 5.76 9.71
C LEU A 40 -21.25 5.73 9.37
N ALA A 41 -20.73 6.70 8.60
CA ALA A 41 -19.31 6.79 8.28
C ALA A 41 -18.46 6.91 9.57
N GLY A 42 -18.85 7.75 10.52
CA GLY A 42 -18.19 7.89 11.81
C GLY A 42 -18.17 6.58 12.62
N ARG A 43 -19.30 5.86 12.65
CA ARG A 43 -19.39 4.54 13.30
C ARG A 43 -18.47 3.51 12.64
N LEU A 44 -18.49 3.42 11.31
CA LEU A 44 -17.60 2.49 10.59
C LEU A 44 -16.13 2.79 10.90
N LEU A 45 -15.71 4.06 10.89
CA LEU A 45 -14.32 4.44 11.20
C LEU A 45 -13.91 4.14 12.65
N SER A 46 -14.84 4.23 13.61
CA SER A 46 -14.51 4.10 15.03
C SER A 46 -14.79 2.72 15.64
N GLU A 47 -15.73 1.95 15.07
CA GLU A 47 -16.22 0.70 15.65
C GLU A 47 -15.82 -0.54 14.83
N VAL A 48 -15.37 -0.39 13.55
CA VAL A 48 -14.93 -1.49 12.68
C VAL A 48 -13.41 -1.56 12.62
N ASN A 49 -12.86 -2.78 12.66
CA ASN A 49 -11.42 -2.99 12.51
C ASN A 49 -11.07 -3.09 11.02
N PHE A 50 -10.28 -2.13 10.53
CA PHE A 50 -9.65 -2.17 9.22
C PHE A 50 -8.19 -2.56 9.34
N ASP A 51 -7.65 -3.28 8.35
CA ASP A 51 -6.24 -3.72 8.34
C ASP A 51 -5.28 -2.55 7.98
N CYS A 52 -5.81 -1.38 7.58
CA CYS A 52 -5.06 -0.16 7.31
C CYS A 52 -5.85 1.10 7.70
N GLU A 53 -5.18 2.24 7.69
CA GLU A 53 -5.83 3.54 7.80
C GLU A 53 -6.63 3.84 6.53
N LEU A 54 -7.85 4.35 6.70
CA LEU A 54 -8.71 4.75 5.60
C LEU A 54 -8.68 6.27 5.40
N TYR A 55 -8.62 6.70 4.15
CA TYR A 55 -8.62 8.09 3.75
C TYR A 55 -9.94 8.44 3.04
N GLN A 56 -10.51 9.58 3.37
CA GLN A 56 -11.71 10.05 2.70
C GLN A 56 -11.40 10.48 1.27
N VAL A 57 -12.13 9.90 0.32
CA VAL A 57 -12.15 10.37 -1.07
C VAL A 57 -13.02 11.62 -1.14
N GLN A 58 -12.53 12.70 -1.72
CA GLN A 58 -13.32 13.92 -1.94
C GLN A 58 -14.54 13.60 -2.79
N GLU A 59 -15.72 14.14 -2.45
CA GLU A 59 -17.01 13.74 -3.04
C GLU A 59 -17.02 13.85 -4.57
N GLU A 60 -16.44 14.91 -5.11
CA GLU A 60 -16.30 15.14 -6.56
C GLU A 60 -15.35 14.19 -7.27
N LYS A 61 -14.54 13.42 -6.52
CA LYS A 61 -13.58 12.46 -7.06
C LYS A 61 -14.08 11.01 -6.99
N VAL A 62 -15.16 10.76 -6.25
CA VAL A 62 -15.73 9.41 -6.12
C VAL A 62 -16.14 8.85 -7.47
N GLU A 63 -16.57 9.70 -8.42
CA GLU A 63 -16.89 9.29 -9.80
C GLU A 63 -15.72 8.67 -10.57
N ASN A 64 -14.47 8.94 -10.19
CA ASN A 64 -13.30 8.28 -10.79
C ASN A 64 -13.23 6.78 -10.45
N PHE A 65 -13.89 6.34 -9.38
CA PHE A 65 -13.95 4.96 -8.93
C PHE A 65 -15.29 4.31 -9.21
N ILE A 66 -16.38 5.00 -8.84
CA ILE A 66 -17.75 4.51 -8.92
C ILE A 66 -18.61 5.64 -9.48
N ASP A 67 -18.91 5.55 -10.79
CA ASP A 67 -19.73 6.53 -11.51
C ASP A 67 -21.11 5.96 -11.81
N PHE A 68 -22.17 6.65 -11.34
CA PHE A 68 -23.56 6.29 -11.58
C PHE A 68 -24.46 7.54 -11.62
N GLU A 69 -25.55 7.44 -12.37
CA GLU A 69 -26.51 8.53 -12.53
C GLU A 69 -27.34 8.76 -11.26
N GLY A 70 -27.76 10.01 -11.04
CA GLY A 70 -28.69 10.38 -9.98
C GLY A 70 -28.07 10.41 -8.57
N ALA A 71 -26.74 10.52 -8.44
CA ALA A 71 -26.07 10.65 -7.15
C ALA A 71 -26.43 11.98 -6.47
N GLU A 72 -27.03 11.95 -5.26
CA GLU A 72 -27.29 13.12 -4.42
C GLU A 72 -26.15 13.38 -3.42
N THR A 73 -25.57 12.32 -2.86
CA THR A 73 -24.47 12.39 -1.88
C THR A 73 -23.61 11.14 -1.99
N LYS A 74 -22.31 11.34 -1.94
CA LYS A 74 -21.29 10.27 -2.01
C LYS A 74 -20.31 10.42 -0.86
N ILE A 75 -20.20 9.40 -0.01
CA ILE A 75 -19.15 9.28 1.02
C ILE A 75 -18.38 8.02 0.70
N MET A 76 -17.07 8.13 0.54
CA MET A 76 -16.19 6.99 0.28
C MET A 76 -14.88 7.12 1.06
N TYR A 77 -14.44 6.02 1.63
CA TYR A 77 -13.15 5.89 2.30
C TYR A 77 -12.40 4.69 1.74
N MET A 78 -11.11 4.83 1.54
CA MET A 78 -10.25 3.78 0.96
C MET A 78 -8.95 3.68 1.73
N GLY A 79 -8.41 2.46 1.83
CA GLY A 79 -7.03 2.21 2.23
C GLY A 79 -6.03 2.59 1.14
N ASN A 80 -4.75 2.37 1.41
CA ASN A 80 -3.71 2.47 0.38
C ASN A 80 -3.75 1.21 -0.51
N GLY A 81 -3.19 1.30 -1.73
CA GLY A 81 -3.26 0.25 -2.75
C GLY A 81 -2.70 -1.14 -2.38
N SER A 82 -2.15 -1.31 -1.18
CA SER A 82 -1.74 -2.61 -0.63
C SER A 82 -2.83 -3.30 0.18
N TYR A 83 -3.96 -2.64 0.44
CA TYR A 83 -5.09 -3.12 1.22
C TYR A 83 -6.40 -2.82 0.48
N ALA A 84 -7.31 -3.77 0.53
CA ALA A 84 -8.64 -3.63 -0.07
C ALA A 84 -9.65 -2.94 0.86
N ASP A 85 -9.25 -2.65 2.10
CA ASP A 85 -10.12 -2.02 3.10
C ASP A 85 -10.70 -0.72 2.55
N SER A 86 -12.00 -0.64 2.50
CA SER A 86 -12.73 0.50 1.97
C SER A 86 -14.21 0.43 2.34
N PHE A 87 -14.90 1.56 2.34
CA PHE A 87 -16.35 1.60 2.36
C PHE A 87 -16.89 2.77 1.55
N GLY A 88 -18.11 2.61 1.05
CA GLY A 88 -18.85 3.66 0.38
C GLY A 88 -20.29 3.72 0.84
N ILE A 89 -20.83 4.92 0.99
CA ILE A 89 -22.20 5.21 1.37
C ILE A 89 -22.75 6.22 0.35
N PHE A 90 -23.73 5.81 -0.43
CA PHE A 90 -24.26 6.58 -1.54
C PHE A 90 -25.76 6.80 -1.37
N LYS A 91 -26.24 7.98 -1.73
CA LYS A 91 -27.65 8.30 -1.81
C LYS A 91 -27.98 8.75 -3.23
N THR A 92 -29.05 8.21 -3.79
CA THR A 92 -29.55 8.55 -5.12
C THR A 92 -30.89 9.31 -5.05
N ASP A 93 -31.23 9.99 -6.14
CA ASP A 93 -32.50 10.72 -6.32
C ASP A 93 -33.73 9.79 -6.37
N THR A 94 -33.53 8.56 -6.87
CA THR A 94 -34.61 7.55 -7.02
C THR A 94 -34.12 6.15 -6.60
N GLU A 95 -35.04 5.28 -6.22
CA GLU A 95 -34.75 3.87 -5.96
C GLU A 95 -34.29 3.13 -7.22
N GLU A 96 -34.74 3.52 -8.41
CA GLU A 96 -34.29 2.95 -9.67
C GLU A 96 -32.80 3.23 -9.90
N ASN A 97 -32.36 4.47 -9.63
CA ASN A 97 -30.94 4.82 -9.71
C ASN A 97 -30.11 4.16 -8.61
N ALA A 98 -30.69 3.88 -7.43
CA ALA A 98 -30.02 3.08 -6.39
C ALA A 98 -29.75 1.64 -6.84
N VAL A 99 -30.68 1.02 -7.58
CA VAL A 99 -30.47 -0.32 -8.16
C VAL A 99 -29.32 -0.29 -9.18
N LYS A 100 -29.26 0.72 -10.05
CA LYS A 100 -28.14 0.87 -11.00
C LYS A 100 -26.81 1.16 -10.29
N ALA A 101 -26.85 1.99 -9.25
CA ALA A 101 -25.69 2.27 -8.41
C ALA A 101 -25.15 1.00 -7.73
N LEU A 102 -26.05 0.11 -7.25
CA LEU A 102 -25.66 -1.20 -6.71
C LEU A 102 -24.95 -2.07 -7.75
N GLU A 103 -25.44 -2.09 -8.99
CA GLU A 103 -24.79 -2.83 -10.08
C GLU A 103 -23.37 -2.28 -10.34
N THR A 104 -23.21 -0.95 -10.35
CA THR A 104 -21.91 -0.29 -10.53
C THR A 104 -20.95 -0.58 -9.36
N VAL A 105 -21.44 -0.54 -8.12
CA VAL A 105 -20.68 -0.89 -6.91
C VAL A 105 -20.21 -2.35 -6.98
N ASN A 106 -21.09 -3.27 -7.37
CA ASN A 106 -20.72 -4.69 -7.51
C ASN A 106 -19.65 -4.91 -8.62
N SER A 107 -19.74 -4.15 -9.72
CA SER A 107 -18.72 -4.17 -10.76
C SER A 107 -17.39 -3.65 -10.24
N TYR A 108 -17.39 -2.54 -9.51
CA TYR A 108 -16.20 -2.01 -8.85
C TYR A 108 -15.56 -3.03 -7.89
N LEU A 109 -16.35 -3.69 -7.04
CA LEU A 109 -15.85 -4.71 -6.12
C LEU A 109 -15.27 -5.92 -6.87
N ALA A 110 -15.86 -6.35 -7.97
CA ALA A 110 -15.34 -7.42 -8.81
C ALA A 110 -14.00 -7.03 -9.46
N ASP A 111 -13.88 -5.82 -9.99
CA ASP A 111 -12.65 -5.29 -10.57
C ASP A 111 -11.55 -5.13 -9.52
N LEU A 112 -11.92 -4.71 -8.30
CA LEU A 112 -11.02 -4.61 -7.16
C LEU A 112 -10.52 -6.00 -6.74
N GLN A 113 -11.42 -6.99 -6.65
CA GLN A 113 -11.05 -8.38 -6.35
C GLN A 113 -10.07 -8.95 -7.38
N ASP A 114 -10.33 -8.75 -8.66
CA ASP A 114 -9.42 -9.20 -9.73
C ASP A 114 -8.04 -8.51 -9.63
N SER A 115 -7.97 -7.29 -9.11
CA SER A 115 -6.71 -6.57 -8.91
C SER A 115 -5.85 -7.20 -7.82
N PHE A 116 -6.45 -7.72 -6.75
CA PHE A 116 -5.74 -8.32 -5.63
C PHE A 116 -5.50 -9.82 -5.79
N LYS A 117 -6.28 -10.52 -6.59
CA LYS A 117 -6.33 -11.97 -6.73
C LYS A 117 -4.97 -12.64 -6.90
N ASP A 118 -4.11 -12.05 -7.75
CA ASP A 118 -2.79 -12.61 -8.07
C ASP A 118 -1.66 -11.99 -7.22
N TYR A 119 -1.92 -10.83 -6.60
CA TYR A 119 -0.91 -10.06 -5.86
C TYR A 119 -0.99 -10.28 -4.35
N ILE A 120 -2.18 -10.11 -3.76
CA ILE A 120 -2.43 -10.32 -2.33
C ILE A 120 -3.74 -11.13 -2.18
N PRO A 121 -3.71 -12.46 -2.35
CA PRO A 121 -4.91 -13.30 -2.31
C PRO A 121 -5.78 -13.11 -1.06
N LYS A 122 -5.18 -12.80 0.09
CA LYS A 122 -5.90 -12.49 1.33
C LYS A 122 -6.83 -11.28 1.17
N GLU A 123 -6.41 -10.25 0.44
CA GLU A 123 -7.22 -9.08 0.17
C GLU A 123 -8.35 -9.40 -0.82
N ALA A 124 -8.07 -10.22 -1.84
CA ALA A 124 -9.10 -10.71 -2.75
C ALA A 124 -10.19 -11.53 -2.02
N ASP A 125 -9.80 -12.39 -1.05
CA ASP A 125 -10.74 -13.13 -0.21
C ASP A 125 -11.58 -12.20 0.67
N LYS A 126 -10.99 -11.11 1.17
CA LYS A 126 -11.69 -10.07 1.93
C LYS A 126 -12.80 -9.43 1.10
N ILE A 127 -12.49 -9.04 -0.16
CA ILE A 127 -13.45 -8.44 -1.09
C ILE A 127 -14.55 -9.45 -1.47
N GLN A 128 -14.19 -10.70 -1.78
CA GLN A 128 -15.15 -11.75 -2.15
C GLN A 128 -16.22 -11.98 -1.09
N ASN A 129 -15.88 -11.76 0.18
CA ASN A 129 -16.78 -11.92 1.31
C ASN A 129 -17.48 -10.63 1.75
N SER A 130 -17.31 -9.54 0.98
CA SER A 130 -17.97 -8.26 1.21
C SER A 130 -19.26 -8.18 0.41
N GLU A 131 -20.27 -7.53 0.98
CA GLU A 131 -21.57 -7.35 0.34
C GLU A 131 -21.89 -5.86 0.19
N ALA A 132 -22.47 -5.49 -0.95
CA ALA A 132 -23.10 -4.18 -1.13
C ALA A 132 -24.60 -4.32 -0.84
N ILE A 133 -25.13 -3.42 -0.04
CA ILE A 133 -26.52 -3.42 0.42
C ILE A 133 -27.24 -2.22 -0.19
N GLN A 134 -28.43 -2.45 -0.77
CA GLN A 134 -29.33 -1.39 -1.23
C GLN A 134 -30.62 -1.39 -0.38
N LYS A 135 -30.98 -0.24 0.19
CA LYS A 135 -32.28 0.00 0.87
C LYS A 135 -32.85 1.35 0.49
N GLY A 136 -34.01 1.34 -0.14
CA GLY A 136 -34.61 2.55 -0.70
C GLY A 136 -33.62 3.22 -1.68
N ARG A 137 -33.31 4.48 -1.45
CA ARG A 137 -32.40 5.29 -2.27
C ARG A 137 -30.92 5.20 -1.86
N TYR A 138 -30.56 4.32 -0.92
CA TYR A 138 -29.20 4.22 -0.40
C TYR A 138 -28.51 2.94 -0.86
N VAL A 139 -27.23 3.06 -1.16
CA VAL A 139 -26.33 1.93 -1.42
C VAL A 139 -25.13 2.05 -0.49
N VAL A 140 -24.78 0.97 0.20
CA VAL A 140 -23.65 0.92 1.15
C VAL A 140 -22.85 -0.34 0.90
N PHE A 141 -21.53 -0.23 0.85
CA PHE A 141 -20.62 -1.37 0.89
C PHE A 141 -19.52 -1.14 1.93
N CYS A 142 -18.94 -2.23 2.45
CA CYS A 142 -17.79 -2.18 3.34
C CYS A 142 -16.91 -3.41 3.11
N VAL A 143 -15.64 -3.17 2.77
CA VAL A 143 -14.59 -4.19 2.60
C VAL A 143 -13.71 -4.17 3.84
N THR A 144 -13.78 -5.23 4.64
CA THR A 144 -13.02 -5.38 5.89
C THR A 144 -12.93 -6.84 6.28
N SER A 145 -11.91 -7.20 7.08
CA SER A 145 -11.86 -8.51 7.76
C SER A 145 -12.89 -8.63 8.89
N ASP A 146 -13.34 -7.50 9.47
CA ASP A 146 -14.36 -7.40 10.55
C ASP A 146 -15.79 -7.27 10.00
N ARG A 147 -16.12 -8.07 9.00
CA ARG A 147 -17.37 -7.96 8.21
C ARG A 147 -18.66 -8.15 9.00
N GLU A 148 -18.67 -9.04 10.01
CA GLU A 148 -19.87 -9.30 10.81
C GLU A 148 -20.27 -8.04 11.61
N ASN A 149 -19.28 -7.38 12.21
CA ASN A 149 -19.47 -6.13 12.92
C ASN A 149 -19.88 -4.99 11.99
N ALA A 150 -19.18 -4.83 10.85
CA ALA A 150 -19.52 -3.84 9.84
C ALA A 150 -20.96 -4.01 9.30
N GLY A 151 -21.35 -5.25 8.99
CA GLY A 151 -22.70 -5.58 8.53
C GLY A 151 -23.77 -5.24 9.58
N ALA A 152 -23.54 -5.55 10.86
CA ALA A 152 -24.44 -5.21 11.96
C ALA A 152 -24.59 -3.70 12.11
N ILE A 153 -23.49 -2.93 12.08
CA ILE A 153 -23.49 -1.47 12.15
C ILE A 153 -24.29 -0.86 10.99
N ILE A 154 -24.09 -1.35 9.77
CA ILE A 154 -24.79 -0.89 8.58
C ILE A 154 -26.29 -1.15 8.72
N GLU A 155 -26.69 -2.38 9.07
CA GLU A 155 -28.08 -2.77 9.24
C GLU A 155 -28.81 -1.95 10.30
N GLU A 156 -28.20 -1.74 11.47
CA GLU A 156 -28.74 -0.94 12.58
C GLU A 156 -28.89 0.55 12.25
N SER A 157 -28.12 1.06 11.28
CA SER A 157 -28.12 2.48 10.94
C SER A 157 -29.31 2.88 10.04
N PHE A 158 -29.98 1.91 9.43
CA PHE A 158 -31.18 2.18 8.64
C PHE A 158 -32.44 2.28 9.53
N THR A 159 -33.25 3.29 9.28
CA THR A 159 -34.57 3.47 9.94
C THR A 159 -35.66 3.36 8.91
N GLU A 160 -36.67 2.49 9.15
CA GLU A 160 -37.87 2.45 8.33
C GLU A 160 -38.74 3.69 8.60
N VAL A 161 -39.11 4.40 7.54
CA VAL A 161 -39.97 5.59 7.62
C VAL A 161 -41.36 5.24 7.07
N SER A 162 -42.40 5.43 7.85
CA SER A 162 -43.77 5.21 7.40
C SER A 162 -44.14 6.18 6.25
N ALA A 163 -44.71 5.68 5.16
CA ALA A 163 -45.21 6.50 4.05
C ALA A 163 -46.26 7.52 4.54
N GLY A 164 -45.87 8.76 4.75
CA GLY A 164 -46.80 9.81 5.15
C GLY A 164 -46.21 10.95 5.98
N SER A 165 -45.08 11.53 5.60
CA SER A 165 -44.71 12.89 6.04
C SER A 165 -43.62 13.46 5.12
N ASP A 166 -44.05 13.94 3.95
CA ASP A 166 -43.31 14.96 3.24
C ASP A 166 -43.45 16.26 4.04
N GLY A 167 -42.51 16.53 4.91
CA GLY A 167 -42.38 17.74 5.71
C GLY A 167 -41.06 18.41 5.37
N GLU A 168 -41.12 19.30 4.38
CA GLU A 168 -40.15 20.38 4.30
C GLU A 168 -40.07 21.11 5.65
N ASN A 169 -38.86 21.27 6.14
CA ASN A 169 -38.35 22.45 6.85
C ASN A 169 -37.44 22.05 8.00
N GLY A 170 -36.24 22.50 7.88
CA GLY A 170 -35.26 22.49 8.96
C GLY A 170 -33.95 23.11 8.54
N ALA A 171 -34.00 24.42 8.17
CA ALA A 171 -32.81 25.25 8.21
C ALA A 171 -32.31 25.20 9.66
N LEU A 172 -31.30 24.41 9.94
CA LEU A 172 -30.62 24.38 11.23
C LEU A 172 -29.51 25.43 11.23
N ASN A 173 -29.87 26.47 12.00
CA ASN A 173 -28.98 27.50 12.49
C ASN A 173 -27.80 26.85 13.24
N SER A 174 -26.60 27.05 12.73
CA SER A 174 -25.36 26.66 13.35
C SER A 174 -25.09 27.46 14.61
N GLN A 175 -25.33 26.89 15.76
CA GLN A 175 -24.66 27.25 17.02
C GLN A 175 -24.73 26.04 17.96
N GLY A 176 -23.67 25.26 17.98
CA GLY A 176 -23.41 24.19 18.93
C GLY A 176 -21.91 23.99 18.96
N GLN A 177 -21.32 24.33 20.08
CA GLN A 177 -19.88 24.28 20.36
C GLN A 177 -19.34 22.89 20.03
N GLY A 178 -18.41 22.85 19.04
CA GLY A 178 -17.57 21.70 18.79
C GLY A 178 -16.51 21.60 19.91
N GLU A 179 -16.40 20.45 20.51
CA GLU A 179 -15.15 20.03 21.12
C GLU A 179 -14.16 19.85 19.96
N GLU A 180 -13.11 20.64 20.00
CA GLU A 180 -11.99 20.57 19.07
C GLU A 180 -11.39 19.16 19.15
N ALA A 181 -11.58 18.36 18.10
CA ALA A 181 -10.67 17.28 17.79
C ALA A 181 -9.32 17.93 17.54
N ASP A 182 -8.35 17.53 18.33
CA ASP A 182 -6.97 18.02 18.35
C ASP A 182 -6.43 18.09 16.93
N GLY A 183 -6.24 19.31 16.42
CA GLY A 183 -5.90 19.58 15.06
C GLY A 183 -4.52 19.03 14.77
N ALA A 184 -4.45 18.08 13.84
CA ALA A 184 -3.23 17.93 13.05
C ALA A 184 -2.99 19.30 12.41
N GLU A 185 -2.01 20.06 12.89
CA GLU A 185 -1.51 21.24 12.21
C GLU A 185 -1.00 20.75 10.86
N THR A 186 -1.85 20.92 9.85
CA THR A 186 -1.37 20.98 8.47
C THR A 186 -0.53 22.23 8.42
N GLU A 187 0.78 22.11 8.73
CA GLU A 187 1.74 23.11 8.30
C GLU A 187 1.53 23.24 6.79
N ASN A 188 0.91 24.36 6.40
CA ASN A 188 0.77 24.74 5.00
C ASN A 188 2.12 24.51 4.34
N ALA A 189 2.11 23.83 3.20
CA ALA A 189 3.26 23.66 2.34
C ALA A 189 3.85 25.07 2.04
N GLU A 190 4.76 25.53 2.89
CA GLU A 190 5.75 26.51 2.44
C GLU A 190 6.53 25.76 1.38
N GLY A 191 6.30 26.14 0.13
CA GLY A 191 6.95 25.56 -1.03
C GLY A 191 8.43 25.40 -0.73
N GLU A 192 8.96 24.17 -0.89
CA GLU A 192 10.40 23.97 -0.77
C GLU A 192 11.04 24.93 -1.76
N ALA A 193 11.88 25.86 -1.25
CA ALA A 193 12.62 26.76 -2.10
C ALA A 193 13.39 25.90 -3.11
N LYS A 194 13.25 26.22 -4.40
CA LYS A 194 13.91 25.51 -5.50
C LYS A 194 15.41 25.40 -5.16
N ASP A 195 15.87 24.18 -4.91
CA ASP A 195 17.27 23.92 -4.60
C ASP A 195 17.97 23.62 -5.93
N ASP A 196 18.63 24.65 -6.50
CA ASP A 196 19.32 24.58 -7.79
C ASP A 196 20.52 23.58 -7.79
N SER A 197 20.80 22.92 -6.66
CA SER A 197 21.83 21.90 -6.56
C SER A 197 21.43 20.55 -7.17
N TYR A 198 20.13 20.33 -7.43
CA TYR A 198 19.60 19.09 -8.00
C TYR A 198 19.13 19.26 -9.44
N PRO A 199 19.12 18.17 -10.24
CA PRO A 199 18.57 18.22 -11.60
C PRO A 199 17.10 18.67 -11.57
N ALA A 200 16.75 19.68 -12.38
CA ALA A 200 15.37 20.14 -12.51
C ALA A 200 14.53 19.14 -13.31
N ILE A 201 13.29 18.91 -12.87
CA ILE A 201 12.28 18.19 -13.63
C ILE A 201 11.11 19.14 -13.87
N GLU A 202 10.75 19.35 -15.13
CA GLU A 202 9.63 20.21 -15.54
C GLU A 202 8.63 19.40 -16.38
N SER A 203 7.34 19.63 -16.19
CA SER A 203 6.28 19.03 -16.98
C SER A 203 5.14 20.02 -17.21
N ASN A 204 4.51 19.93 -18.39
CA ASN A 204 3.31 20.70 -18.75
C ASN A 204 2.07 19.81 -18.86
N ALA A 205 2.14 18.57 -18.35
CA ALA A 205 1.03 17.64 -18.40
C ALA A 205 -0.12 18.05 -17.48
N SER A 206 -1.33 17.62 -17.79
CA SER A 206 -2.47 17.83 -16.90
C SER A 206 -2.36 16.92 -15.67
N VAL A 207 -2.81 17.41 -14.53
CA VAL A 207 -2.95 16.62 -13.31
C VAL A 207 -4.34 15.98 -13.30
N LYS A 208 -4.41 14.68 -12.98
CA LYS A 208 -5.64 14.00 -12.59
C LYS A 208 -5.45 13.53 -11.15
N ASP A 209 -6.39 13.88 -10.31
CA ASP A 209 -6.35 13.61 -8.89
C ASP A 209 -7.26 12.42 -8.56
N PHE A 210 -6.72 11.43 -7.85
CA PHE A 210 -7.41 10.21 -7.39
C PHE A 210 -7.37 10.09 -5.85
N GLY A 211 -7.28 11.22 -5.15
CA GLY A 211 -7.20 11.26 -3.68
C GLY A 211 -5.76 11.14 -3.20
N ASN A 212 -5.34 9.95 -2.78
CA ASN A 212 -3.96 9.73 -2.33
C ASN A 212 -2.94 9.62 -3.46
N VAL A 213 -3.38 9.52 -4.69
CA VAL A 213 -2.54 9.40 -5.88
C VAL A 213 -2.91 10.47 -6.88
N VAL A 214 -1.90 11.12 -7.47
CA VAL A 214 -2.07 12.03 -8.60
C VAL A 214 -1.38 11.47 -9.82
N LEU A 215 -2.01 11.58 -10.99
CA LEU A 215 -1.44 11.21 -12.28
C LEU A 215 -1.05 12.48 -13.04
N ILE A 216 0.23 12.60 -13.38
CA ILE A 216 0.79 13.70 -14.16
C ILE A 216 1.39 13.13 -15.44
N GLY A 217 0.74 13.39 -16.58
CA GLY A 217 1.12 12.74 -17.83
C GLY A 217 0.91 11.23 -17.79
N ASP A 218 1.98 10.46 -17.83
CA ASP A 218 2.01 9.00 -17.77
C ASP A 218 2.62 8.45 -16.48
N THR A 219 2.78 9.28 -15.47
CA THR A 219 3.41 8.91 -14.19
C THR A 219 2.50 9.26 -13.03
N ALA A 220 2.25 8.29 -12.15
CA ALA A 220 1.47 8.48 -10.95
C ALA A 220 2.38 8.67 -9.71
N PHE A 221 1.89 9.42 -8.74
CA PHE A 221 2.63 9.79 -7.53
C PHE A 221 1.73 9.63 -6.30
N GLU A 222 2.19 8.92 -5.29
CA GLU A 222 1.51 8.84 -3.99
C GLU A 222 1.74 10.14 -3.20
N LEU A 223 0.66 10.73 -2.67
CA LEU A 223 0.73 11.91 -1.84
C LEU A 223 1.12 11.54 -0.40
N TYR A 224 1.87 12.42 0.25
CA TYR A 224 2.38 12.20 1.59
C TYR A 224 1.81 13.22 2.58
N SER A 225 1.39 12.74 3.74
CA SER A 225 1.01 13.56 4.89
C SER A 225 1.87 13.19 6.09
N TYR A 226 2.62 14.12 6.64
CA TYR A 226 3.45 13.90 7.81
C TYR A 226 2.60 13.82 9.10
N SER A 227 2.99 12.93 10.01
CA SER A 227 2.41 12.83 11.34
C SER A 227 3.54 12.77 12.39
N ASP A 228 3.65 13.81 13.19
CA ASP A 228 4.68 13.87 14.23
C ASP A 228 4.48 12.78 15.30
N LYS A 229 3.24 12.51 15.66
CA LYS A 229 2.85 11.44 16.60
C LYS A 229 3.33 10.05 16.16
N THR A 230 3.11 9.70 14.90
CA THR A 230 3.55 8.39 14.37
C THR A 230 5.06 8.34 14.16
N ALA A 231 5.70 9.46 13.78
CA ALA A 231 7.14 9.58 13.70
C ALA A 231 7.81 9.39 15.07
N GLU A 232 7.28 9.98 16.14
CA GLU A 232 7.74 9.75 17.51
C GLU A 232 7.59 8.28 17.94
N LYS A 233 6.42 7.69 17.67
CA LYS A 233 6.15 6.28 17.95
C LYS A 233 7.12 5.37 17.22
N TYR A 234 7.33 5.60 15.92
CA TYR A 234 8.30 4.86 15.10
C TYR A 234 9.71 4.97 15.69
N ALA A 235 10.23 6.19 15.88
CA ALA A 235 11.56 6.42 16.41
C ALA A 235 11.74 5.78 17.80
N SER A 236 10.71 5.78 18.65
CA SER A 236 10.76 5.15 19.98
C SER A 236 11.00 3.63 19.90
N TYR A 237 10.43 2.96 18.90
CA TYR A 237 10.66 1.53 18.69
C TYR A 237 12.07 1.25 18.17
N ILE A 238 12.56 2.05 17.20
CA ILE A 238 13.93 1.93 16.70
C ILE A 238 14.95 2.16 17.82
N ASN A 239 14.76 3.21 18.62
CA ASN A 239 15.61 3.51 19.79
C ASN A 239 15.58 2.36 20.82
N THR A 240 14.42 1.74 21.02
CA THR A 240 14.26 0.59 21.91
C THR A 240 15.06 -0.62 21.39
N ALA A 241 15.00 -0.88 20.09
CA ALA A 241 15.76 -1.96 19.46
C ALA A 241 17.27 -1.70 19.61
N ALA A 242 17.76 -0.48 19.31
CA ALA A 242 19.15 -0.11 19.45
C ALA A 242 19.65 -0.30 20.90
N LYS A 243 18.90 0.18 21.88
CA LYS A 243 19.20 0.01 23.30
C LYS A 243 19.29 -1.47 23.70
N LYS A 244 18.37 -2.33 23.23
CA LYS A 244 18.35 -3.77 23.57
C LYS A 244 19.46 -4.55 22.85
N LEU A 245 19.97 -4.05 21.72
CA LEU A 245 21.03 -4.66 20.92
C LEU A 245 22.41 -4.07 21.20
N ALA A 246 22.51 -3.06 22.07
CA ALA A 246 23.79 -2.43 22.42
C ALA A 246 24.87 -3.46 22.79
N GLY A 247 26.03 -3.36 22.13
CA GLY A 247 27.13 -4.31 22.29
C GLY A 247 26.95 -5.68 21.64
N SER A 248 25.82 -5.90 20.94
CA SER A 248 25.54 -7.16 20.21
C SER A 248 25.46 -6.95 18.70
N ALA A 249 24.84 -5.88 18.24
CA ALA A 249 24.71 -5.54 16.81
C ALA A 249 24.59 -4.03 16.65
N ASP A 250 25.07 -3.52 15.52
CA ASP A 250 24.81 -2.14 15.08
C ASP A 250 23.38 -2.01 14.54
N VAL A 251 22.70 -0.90 14.84
CA VAL A 251 21.34 -0.65 14.36
C VAL A 251 21.35 0.50 13.37
N TYR A 252 20.81 0.24 12.19
CA TYR A 252 20.66 1.20 11.11
C TYR A 252 19.18 1.47 10.89
N ASP A 253 18.81 2.73 10.66
CA ASP A 253 17.46 3.14 10.21
C ASP A 253 17.56 3.80 8.83
N VAL A 254 17.02 3.12 7.82
CA VAL A 254 17.05 3.49 6.42
C VAL A 254 15.67 4.01 6.04
N ILE A 255 15.54 5.34 5.96
CA ILE A 255 14.27 6.02 5.69
C ILE A 255 14.17 6.32 4.20
N ILE A 256 13.14 5.73 3.54
CA ILE A 256 12.97 5.81 2.09
C ILE A 256 11.90 6.86 1.75
N PRO A 257 12.26 7.93 1.00
CA PRO A 257 11.30 8.86 0.44
C PRO A 257 10.41 8.20 -0.62
N LEU A 258 9.22 8.74 -0.82
CA LEU A 258 8.31 8.32 -1.89
C LEU A 258 8.63 9.06 -3.20
N SER A 259 8.11 8.56 -4.32
CA SER A 259 8.28 9.17 -5.64
C SER A 259 7.88 10.65 -5.68
N SER A 260 6.82 11.04 -4.96
CA SER A 260 6.36 12.41 -4.88
C SER A 260 7.33 13.38 -4.17
N GLY A 261 8.23 12.88 -3.33
CA GLY A 261 9.28 13.68 -2.70
C GLY A 261 10.55 13.81 -3.53
N ILE A 262 10.74 12.96 -4.53
CA ILE A 262 11.98 12.87 -5.30
C ILE A 262 11.75 13.19 -6.79
N ALA A 263 10.85 12.48 -7.45
CA ALA A 263 10.65 12.49 -8.90
C ALA A 263 9.51 13.39 -9.37
N LEU A 264 8.75 14.01 -8.45
CA LEU A 264 7.70 14.96 -8.82
C LEU A 264 8.29 16.15 -9.59
N PRO A 265 7.72 16.58 -10.73
CA PRO A 265 8.20 17.74 -11.43
C PRO A 265 8.06 19.03 -10.57
N ASP A 266 9.10 19.89 -10.62
CA ASP A 266 9.26 21.02 -9.70
C ASP A 266 8.10 22.02 -9.74
N ASN A 267 7.50 22.19 -10.90
CA ASN A 267 6.39 23.13 -11.10
C ASN A 267 5.04 22.61 -10.59
N TYR A 268 5.00 21.44 -9.90
CA TYR A 268 3.79 20.89 -9.27
C TYR A 268 3.82 20.88 -7.74
N TYR A 269 4.96 21.11 -7.09
CA TYR A 269 5.03 21.11 -5.61
C TYR A 269 4.03 22.08 -4.97
N ASP A 270 3.82 23.27 -5.54
CA ASP A 270 2.85 24.25 -5.04
C ASP A 270 1.40 23.97 -5.45
N LYS A 271 1.17 22.96 -6.32
CA LYS A 271 -0.15 22.63 -6.87
C LYS A 271 -0.76 21.38 -6.27
N ILE A 272 0.02 20.65 -5.51
CA ILE A 272 -0.34 19.34 -4.95
C ILE A 272 -0.18 19.41 -3.45
N SER A 273 -1.23 19.01 -2.70
CA SER A 273 -1.17 18.95 -1.24
C SER A 273 -0.39 17.72 -0.79
N SER A 274 0.89 17.90 -0.53
CA SER A 274 1.78 16.84 -0.01
C SER A 274 2.79 17.46 0.94
N SER A 275 3.03 16.83 2.09
CA SER A 275 4.02 17.29 3.06
C SER A 275 5.45 17.18 2.51
N SER A 276 6.33 18.11 2.91
CA SER A 276 7.75 18.05 2.58
C SER A 276 8.39 16.77 3.13
N GLN A 277 8.85 15.91 2.23
CA GLN A 277 9.49 14.66 2.63
C GLN A 277 10.92 14.88 3.12
N LYS A 278 11.61 15.91 2.65
CA LYS A 278 12.91 16.32 3.20
C LYS A 278 12.80 16.70 4.68
N LYS A 279 11.80 17.54 5.02
CA LYS A 279 11.53 17.90 6.41
C LYS A 279 11.12 16.68 7.23
N ALA A 280 10.26 15.81 6.68
CA ALA A 280 9.81 14.59 7.37
C ALA A 280 10.97 13.65 7.71
N VAL A 281 11.85 13.38 6.75
CA VAL A 281 13.06 12.54 6.98
C VAL A 281 13.93 13.15 8.09
N ASN A 282 14.21 14.45 8.04
CA ASN A 282 15.02 15.13 9.06
C ASN A 282 14.33 15.05 10.44
N ASN A 283 13.03 15.32 10.52
CA ASN A 283 12.28 15.27 11.77
C ASN A 283 12.27 13.86 12.39
N ILE A 284 12.24 12.80 11.58
CA ILE A 284 12.34 11.43 12.08
C ILE A 284 13.76 11.16 12.60
N ILE A 285 14.78 11.55 11.85
CA ILE A 285 16.18 11.39 12.24
C ILE A 285 16.48 12.11 13.56
N ASP A 286 15.97 13.33 13.74
CA ASP A 286 16.15 14.13 14.97
C ASP A 286 15.54 13.46 16.21
N LYS A 287 14.61 12.50 16.04
CA LYS A 287 14.00 11.71 17.13
C LYS A 287 14.76 10.41 17.43
N LEU A 288 15.71 10.02 16.59
CA LEU A 288 16.54 8.83 16.82
C LEU A 288 17.61 9.09 17.86
N SER A 289 17.93 8.07 18.66
CA SER A 289 19.03 8.13 19.61
C SER A 289 20.41 8.00 18.93
N GLU A 290 21.46 8.45 19.59
CA GLU A 290 22.85 8.33 19.11
C GLU A 290 23.30 6.88 18.87
N ASP A 291 22.60 5.90 19.46
CA ASP A 291 22.86 4.46 19.24
C ASP A 291 22.32 3.95 17.89
N VAL A 292 21.53 4.76 17.17
CA VAL A 292 20.98 4.44 15.85
C VAL A 292 21.77 5.15 14.77
N LYS A 293 22.24 4.40 13.80
CA LYS A 293 22.90 4.95 12.61
C LYS A 293 21.85 5.28 11.56
N ALA A 294 21.38 6.54 11.54
CA ALA A 294 20.41 7.01 10.56
C ALA A 294 21.03 7.07 9.16
N VAL A 295 20.31 6.54 8.18
CA VAL A 295 20.69 6.57 6.76
C VAL A 295 19.77 7.53 6.02
N ASN A 296 20.20 8.79 5.87
CA ASN A 296 19.50 9.77 5.07
C ASN A 296 19.90 9.63 3.60
N MET A 297 19.02 9.06 2.79
CA MET A 297 19.28 8.89 1.37
C MET A 297 18.65 9.97 0.50
N TYR A 298 17.91 10.92 1.09
CA TYR A 298 17.14 11.94 0.34
C TYR A 298 18.01 12.68 -0.67
N ASP A 299 19.11 13.24 -0.22
CA ASP A 299 20.01 14.01 -1.09
C ASP A 299 20.70 13.13 -2.17
N ASN A 300 20.95 11.85 -1.87
CA ASN A 300 21.50 10.93 -2.86
C ASN A 300 20.47 10.65 -3.96
N LEU A 301 19.22 10.35 -3.60
CA LEU A 301 18.14 10.13 -4.57
C LEU A 301 17.84 11.42 -5.38
N MET A 302 17.86 12.58 -4.75
CA MET A 302 17.63 13.87 -5.42
C MET A 302 18.68 14.19 -6.50
N LYS A 303 19.93 13.75 -6.35
CA LYS A 303 20.95 13.91 -7.41
C LYS A 303 20.64 13.09 -8.66
N HIS A 304 19.89 12.02 -8.50
CA HIS A 304 19.54 11.06 -9.56
C HIS A 304 18.05 11.15 -9.97
N ARG A 305 17.33 12.17 -9.52
CA ARG A 305 15.87 12.28 -9.66
C ARG A 305 15.35 12.32 -11.10
N ASN A 306 16.20 12.67 -12.06
CA ASN A 306 15.90 12.66 -13.50
C ASN A 306 16.18 11.31 -14.17
N GLU A 307 16.65 10.31 -13.42
CA GLU A 307 16.80 8.94 -13.86
C GLU A 307 15.55 8.13 -13.53
N TYR A 308 15.43 6.94 -14.10
CA TYR A 308 14.28 6.07 -13.86
C TYR A 308 14.44 5.31 -12.52
N ILE A 309 14.36 6.05 -11.41
CA ILE A 309 14.57 5.53 -10.04
C ILE A 309 13.27 5.19 -9.31
N TYR A 310 12.11 5.57 -9.85
CA TYR A 310 10.79 5.15 -9.39
C TYR A 310 9.98 4.66 -10.57
N PHE A 311 9.09 3.68 -10.33
CA PHE A 311 8.12 3.25 -11.34
C PHE A 311 7.07 4.32 -11.60
N ARG A 312 6.46 4.30 -12.80
CA ARG A 312 5.38 5.22 -13.18
C ARG A 312 4.01 4.66 -12.79
N THR A 313 3.88 3.33 -12.84
CA THR A 313 2.61 2.62 -12.62
C THR A 313 2.53 1.97 -11.24
N ASP A 314 3.57 2.16 -10.41
CA ASP A 314 3.69 1.51 -9.10
C ASP A 314 4.33 2.46 -8.07
N HIS A 315 4.01 2.25 -6.79
CA HIS A 315 4.52 3.10 -5.71
C HIS A 315 5.99 2.86 -5.36
N HIS A 316 6.57 1.74 -5.76
CA HIS A 316 7.95 1.39 -5.42
C HIS A 316 8.98 2.19 -6.22
N TRP A 317 10.17 2.26 -5.67
CA TRP A 317 11.37 2.56 -6.44
C TRP A 317 11.73 1.43 -7.39
N THR A 318 12.52 1.73 -8.42
CA THR A 318 13.16 0.71 -9.26
C THR A 318 14.37 0.12 -8.53
N ALA A 319 14.95 -0.95 -9.05
CA ALA A 319 16.21 -1.47 -8.50
C ALA A 319 17.37 -0.46 -8.63
N LEU A 320 17.31 0.47 -9.61
CA LEU A 320 18.27 1.57 -9.70
C LEU A 320 18.10 2.54 -8.52
N GLY A 321 16.86 2.90 -8.16
CA GLY A 321 16.59 3.72 -6.98
C GLY A 321 17.05 3.03 -5.69
N ALA A 322 16.76 1.73 -5.57
CA ALA A 322 17.23 0.91 -4.46
C ALA A 322 18.76 0.84 -4.37
N TYR A 323 19.45 0.80 -5.52
CA TYR A 323 20.91 0.87 -5.57
C TYR A 323 21.46 2.18 -5.00
N TYR A 324 20.88 3.34 -5.33
CA TYR A 324 21.31 4.61 -4.74
C TYR A 324 21.01 4.68 -3.23
N GLY A 325 19.93 4.03 -2.79
CA GLY A 325 19.68 3.81 -1.36
C GLY A 325 20.74 2.92 -0.69
N TYR A 326 21.14 1.85 -1.37
CA TYR A 326 22.22 0.97 -0.93
C TYR A 326 23.57 1.70 -0.85
N GLU A 327 23.91 2.57 -1.80
CA GLU A 327 25.11 3.42 -1.70
C GLU A 327 25.08 4.30 -0.45
N ALA A 328 23.93 4.92 -0.14
CA ALA A 328 23.78 5.71 1.07
C ALA A 328 23.98 4.87 2.34
N PHE A 329 23.44 3.65 2.38
CA PHE A 329 23.66 2.70 3.46
C PHE A 329 25.14 2.32 3.59
N CYS A 330 25.82 1.97 2.50
CA CYS A 330 27.24 1.64 2.50
C CYS A 330 28.09 2.79 3.05
N ASN A 331 27.79 4.02 2.64
CA ASN A 331 28.46 5.23 3.15
C ASN A 331 28.27 5.39 4.66
N ALA A 332 27.03 5.22 5.17
CA ALA A 332 26.73 5.28 6.60
C ALA A 332 27.43 4.15 7.40
N LYS A 333 27.55 2.98 6.79
CA LYS A 333 28.25 1.83 7.37
C LYS A 333 29.79 1.98 7.30
N GLY A 334 30.29 2.84 6.41
CA GLY A 334 31.73 3.00 6.17
C GLY A 334 32.35 1.87 5.33
N VAL A 335 31.53 1.24 4.45
CA VAL A 335 32.00 0.24 3.47
C VAL A 335 31.89 0.78 2.06
N ILE A 336 32.67 0.26 1.14
CA ILE A 336 32.65 0.67 -0.26
C ILE A 336 31.46 -0.01 -0.96
N PRO A 337 30.52 0.73 -1.58
CA PRO A 337 29.47 0.10 -2.36
C PRO A 337 30.06 -0.62 -3.56
N ILE A 338 29.46 -1.75 -3.91
CA ILE A 338 29.84 -2.47 -5.12
C ILE A 338 29.17 -1.76 -6.30
N SER A 339 29.99 -1.39 -7.30
CA SER A 339 29.52 -0.66 -8.47
C SER A 339 28.48 -1.46 -9.26
N LEU A 340 27.42 -0.79 -9.72
CA LEU A 340 26.27 -1.39 -10.40
C LEU A 340 26.66 -2.12 -11.70
N ASP A 341 27.69 -1.65 -12.41
CA ASP A 341 28.21 -2.26 -13.65
C ASP A 341 28.86 -3.63 -13.44
N ARG A 342 29.11 -4.04 -12.20
CA ARG A 342 29.59 -5.37 -11.86
C ARG A 342 28.48 -6.42 -11.75
N HIS A 343 27.23 -5.99 -11.65
CA HIS A 343 26.08 -6.86 -11.53
C HIS A 343 25.52 -7.23 -12.92
N GLU A 344 25.36 -8.51 -13.19
CA GLU A 344 24.53 -8.93 -14.32
C GLU A 344 23.08 -8.47 -14.08
N SER A 345 22.38 -8.14 -15.16
CA SER A 345 21.00 -7.66 -15.05
C SER A 345 20.07 -8.36 -16.03
N VAL A 346 18.78 -8.37 -15.68
CA VAL A 346 17.69 -8.88 -16.51
C VAL A 346 16.56 -7.85 -16.51
N GLU A 347 15.78 -7.82 -17.59
CA GLU A 347 14.64 -6.91 -17.75
C GLU A 347 13.36 -7.70 -17.99
N PHE A 348 12.29 -7.30 -17.31
CA PHE A 348 10.94 -7.86 -17.41
C PHE A 348 9.97 -6.76 -17.82
N GLU A 349 9.49 -6.82 -19.04
CA GLU A 349 8.57 -5.83 -19.60
C GLU A 349 7.11 -6.05 -19.15
N GLY A 350 6.30 -4.99 -19.24
CA GLY A 350 4.85 -5.06 -19.08
C GLY A 350 4.38 -5.08 -17.62
N PHE A 351 5.13 -4.46 -16.70
CA PHE A 351 4.70 -4.30 -15.31
C PHE A 351 3.67 -3.18 -15.18
N LEU A 352 2.55 -3.49 -14.53
CA LEU A 352 1.50 -2.54 -14.15
C LEU A 352 1.23 -2.74 -12.65
N GLY A 353 1.78 -1.83 -11.84
CA GLY A 353 1.74 -1.95 -10.37
C GLY A 353 0.51 -1.32 -9.73
N SER A 354 0.65 -1.00 -8.44
CA SER A 354 -0.45 -0.53 -7.59
C SER A 354 -1.13 0.74 -8.11
N PHE A 355 -0.36 1.70 -8.61
CA PHE A 355 -0.93 2.95 -9.13
C PHE A 355 -1.86 2.74 -10.33
N TYR A 356 -1.67 1.68 -11.11
CA TYR A 356 -2.62 1.34 -12.16
C TYR A 356 -4.00 1.04 -11.55
N ASN A 357 -4.05 0.31 -10.44
CA ASN A 357 -5.29 0.04 -9.72
C ASN A 357 -5.81 1.30 -9.00
N ASP A 358 -4.95 2.03 -8.29
CA ASP A 358 -5.30 3.24 -7.52
C ASP A 358 -5.84 4.37 -8.41
N THR A 359 -5.52 4.34 -9.70
CA THR A 359 -6.05 5.27 -10.72
C THR A 359 -7.20 4.68 -11.54
N ASN A 360 -7.91 3.69 -10.99
CA ASN A 360 -9.02 2.99 -11.63
C ASN A 360 -8.65 2.45 -13.03
N LYS A 361 -7.52 1.72 -13.12
CA LYS A 361 -7.01 1.12 -14.37
C LYS A 361 -6.90 2.13 -15.52
N ASN A 362 -6.30 3.28 -15.20
CA ASN A 362 -6.21 4.40 -16.12
C ASN A 362 -5.53 4.01 -17.43
N LYS A 363 -6.18 4.33 -18.56
CA LYS A 363 -5.73 3.96 -19.91
C LYS A 363 -4.39 4.55 -20.33
N VAL A 364 -3.93 5.63 -19.68
CA VAL A 364 -2.60 6.20 -19.93
C VAL A 364 -1.53 5.29 -19.34
N LEU A 365 -1.71 4.81 -18.11
CA LEU A 365 -0.79 3.86 -17.48
C LEU A 365 -0.81 2.52 -18.20
N GLU A 366 -1.99 2.00 -18.57
CA GLU A 366 -2.14 0.75 -19.32
C GLU A 366 -1.34 0.73 -20.64
N LYS A 367 -1.27 1.88 -21.32
CA LYS A 367 -0.52 2.02 -22.57
C LYS A 367 0.98 2.25 -22.40
N ASN A 368 1.40 2.55 -21.18
CA ASN A 368 2.79 2.84 -20.82
C ASN A 368 3.24 2.00 -19.63
N PRO A 369 3.17 0.65 -19.72
CA PRO A 369 3.61 -0.20 -18.62
C PRO A 369 5.09 0.02 -18.33
N ASP A 370 5.49 -0.30 -17.11
CA ASP A 370 6.87 -0.23 -16.68
C ASP A 370 7.68 -1.45 -17.14
N THR A 371 8.99 -1.32 -17.14
CA THR A 371 9.94 -2.42 -17.26
C THR A 371 10.70 -2.55 -15.95
N ILE A 372 10.69 -3.73 -15.36
CA ILE A 372 11.50 -4.02 -14.18
C ILE A 372 12.88 -4.46 -14.64
N LYS A 373 13.90 -3.68 -14.31
CA LYS A 373 15.29 -4.10 -14.44
C LYS A 373 15.78 -4.59 -13.07
N ALA A 374 16.21 -5.85 -13.00
CA ALA A 374 16.71 -6.47 -11.78
C ALA A 374 18.20 -6.79 -11.93
N TYR A 375 18.95 -6.75 -10.82
CA TYR A 375 20.39 -6.99 -10.77
C TYR A 375 20.67 -8.20 -9.91
N TYR A 376 21.38 -9.18 -10.48
CA TYR A 376 21.79 -10.37 -9.74
C TYR A 376 22.88 -10.05 -8.74
N PRO A 377 22.90 -10.70 -7.55
CA PRO A 377 24.11 -10.74 -6.72
C PRO A 377 25.32 -11.18 -7.55
N ILE A 378 26.49 -10.60 -7.26
CA ILE A 378 27.72 -10.95 -8.00
C ILE A 378 28.12 -12.41 -7.75
N SER A 379 27.88 -12.89 -6.53
CA SER A 379 28.15 -14.26 -6.17
C SER A 379 27.19 -15.23 -6.81
N PRO A 380 27.63 -16.15 -7.70
CA PRO A 380 26.76 -17.14 -8.31
C PRO A 380 26.26 -18.21 -7.32
N ASP A 381 26.93 -18.36 -6.16
CA ASP A 381 26.60 -19.34 -5.13
C ASP A 381 25.70 -18.74 -4.03
N THR A 382 24.86 -17.78 -4.40
CA THR A 382 23.87 -17.19 -3.51
C THR A 382 22.56 -17.99 -3.58
N SER A 383 22.04 -18.38 -2.42
CA SER A 383 20.79 -19.14 -2.29
C SER A 383 19.81 -18.42 -1.40
N LEU A 384 18.50 -18.61 -1.67
CA LEU A 384 17.41 -18.04 -0.89
C LEU A 384 16.46 -19.13 -0.43
N VAL A 385 16.03 -19.03 0.82
CA VAL A 385 14.93 -19.83 1.39
C VAL A 385 13.96 -18.89 2.08
N TYR A 386 12.70 -18.91 1.69
CA TYR A 386 11.64 -18.15 2.37
C TYR A 386 10.67 -19.05 3.11
N THR A 387 10.06 -18.50 4.15
CA THR A 387 9.03 -19.15 4.95
C THR A 387 7.71 -18.40 4.76
N THR A 388 6.64 -19.10 4.38
CA THR A 388 5.31 -18.54 4.18
C THR A 388 4.60 -18.28 5.51
N THR A 389 3.47 -17.57 5.47
CA THR A 389 2.57 -17.36 6.61
C THR A 389 2.03 -18.67 7.20
N THR A 390 1.99 -19.76 6.40
CA THR A 390 1.59 -21.10 6.87
C THR A 390 2.74 -21.89 7.49
N GLY A 391 3.96 -21.31 7.55
CA GLY A 391 5.15 -21.95 8.11
C GLY A 391 5.90 -22.89 7.15
N SER A 392 5.48 -22.99 5.89
CA SER A 392 6.18 -23.78 4.87
C SER A 392 7.43 -23.05 4.38
N SER A 393 8.55 -23.76 4.25
CA SER A 393 9.79 -23.19 3.72
C SER A 393 10.05 -23.69 2.30
N ASN A 394 10.43 -22.75 1.41
CA ASN A 394 10.66 -23.03 0.01
C ASN A 394 12.02 -22.41 -0.42
N SER A 395 12.75 -23.10 -1.29
CA SER A 395 13.92 -22.53 -1.95
C SER A 395 13.49 -21.75 -3.17
N TRP A 396 14.18 -20.62 -3.41
CA TRP A 396 13.87 -19.71 -4.52
C TRP A 396 15.14 -18.99 -5.00
N ASP A 397 15.02 -18.28 -6.10
CA ASP A 397 16.09 -17.42 -6.60
C ASP A 397 16.03 -16.04 -5.92
N VAL A 398 17.16 -15.39 -5.76
CA VAL A 398 17.22 -14.01 -5.24
C VAL A 398 16.58 -13.04 -6.24
N ILE A 399 16.83 -13.28 -7.53
CA ILE A 399 16.13 -12.64 -8.67
C ILE A 399 15.51 -13.77 -9.48
N HIS A 400 14.17 -13.80 -9.54
CA HIS A 400 13.42 -14.85 -10.21
C HIS A 400 12.89 -14.39 -11.56
N ASP A 401 12.86 -15.29 -12.53
CA ASP A 401 12.28 -15.00 -13.85
C ASP A 401 10.75 -14.88 -13.76
N VAL A 402 10.26 -13.68 -14.01
CA VAL A 402 8.83 -13.32 -13.99
C VAL A 402 8.30 -12.94 -15.38
N THR A 403 8.97 -13.37 -16.45
CA THR A 403 8.59 -13.06 -17.84
C THR A 403 7.13 -13.40 -18.10
N ASP A 404 6.70 -14.60 -17.70
CA ASP A 404 5.36 -15.12 -17.93
C ASP A 404 4.37 -14.81 -16.80
N TYR A 405 4.77 -14.01 -15.81
CA TYR A 405 3.89 -13.65 -14.70
C TYR A 405 2.88 -12.57 -15.11
N PRO A 406 1.69 -12.52 -14.50
CA PRO A 406 0.76 -11.41 -14.65
C PRO A 406 1.44 -10.05 -14.41
N ALA A 407 1.00 -9.03 -15.14
CA ALA A 407 1.60 -7.69 -15.10
C ALA A 407 1.71 -7.14 -13.66
N SER A 408 0.70 -7.38 -12.83
CA SER A 408 0.61 -6.83 -11.45
C SER A 408 1.57 -7.44 -10.45
N ILE A 409 2.10 -8.66 -10.70
CA ILE A 409 2.94 -9.37 -9.72
C ILE A 409 4.41 -9.47 -10.12
N LYS A 410 4.82 -8.85 -11.22
CA LYS A 410 6.21 -8.92 -11.72
C LYS A 410 7.24 -8.37 -10.72
N TYR A 411 6.85 -7.47 -9.79
CA TYR A 411 7.74 -6.97 -8.74
C TYR A 411 8.20 -8.09 -7.77
N SER A 412 7.49 -9.22 -7.71
CA SER A 412 7.91 -10.41 -6.96
C SER A 412 9.18 -11.09 -7.50
N THR A 413 9.77 -10.58 -8.60
CA THR A 413 11.11 -11.00 -9.05
C THR A 413 12.15 -10.87 -7.95
N PHE A 414 12.01 -9.87 -7.08
CA PHE A 414 12.94 -9.63 -5.97
C PHE A 414 12.60 -10.48 -4.76
N ILE A 415 13.52 -11.33 -4.33
CA ILE A 415 13.53 -12.13 -3.09
C ILE A 415 12.26 -12.93 -2.79
N ALA A 416 11.56 -13.38 -3.84
CA ALA A 416 10.26 -14.06 -3.75
C ALA A 416 9.11 -13.18 -3.20
N GLY A 417 9.23 -11.85 -3.24
CA GLY A 417 8.21 -10.90 -2.77
C GLY A 417 8.12 -10.80 -1.23
N ASP A 418 6.90 -10.60 -0.74
CA ASP A 418 6.65 -10.33 0.67
C ASP A 418 6.38 -11.62 1.46
N ASN A 419 7.41 -12.12 2.10
CA ASN A 419 7.32 -13.30 2.97
C ASN A 419 7.66 -12.93 4.41
N PRO A 420 7.02 -13.56 5.41
CA PRO A 420 7.28 -13.28 6.83
C PRO A 420 8.76 -13.37 7.18
N PHE A 421 9.46 -14.37 6.65
CA PHE A 421 10.86 -14.61 6.94
C PHE A 421 11.60 -15.20 5.74
N THR A 422 12.71 -14.58 5.36
CA THR A 422 13.56 -15.04 4.26
C THR A 422 15.03 -15.09 4.71
N VAL A 423 15.75 -16.08 4.26
CA VAL A 423 17.20 -16.22 4.51
C VAL A 423 17.93 -16.28 3.18
N ILE A 424 18.84 -15.35 2.95
CA ILE A 424 19.78 -15.37 1.83
C ILE A 424 21.14 -15.80 2.37
N THR A 425 21.78 -16.72 1.67
CA THR A 425 23.13 -17.21 2.03
C THR A 425 24.04 -17.08 0.84
N ASN A 426 25.12 -16.30 1.00
CA ASN A 426 26.22 -16.21 0.06
C ASN A 426 27.35 -17.16 0.49
N LYS A 427 27.47 -18.28 -0.22
CA LYS A 427 28.46 -19.33 0.13
C LYS A 427 29.89 -18.95 -0.20
N ASN A 428 30.13 -17.89 -0.96
CA ASN A 428 31.49 -17.40 -1.28
C ASN A 428 32.06 -16.55 -0.15
N LEU A 429 31.21 -16.02 0.74
CA LEU A 429 31.63 -15.41 1.99
C LEU A 429 31.62 -16.48 3.09
N GLN A 430 32.73 -16.58 3.83
CA GLN A 430 32.91 -17.55 4.94
C GLN A 430 33.50 -16.84 6.15
N ASP A 431 33.03 -15.60 6.38
CA ASP A 431 33.56 -14.70 7.40
C ASP A 431 32.66 -14.56 8.62
N GLY A 432 31.47 -15.23 8.61
CA GLY A 432 30.49 -15.19 9.65
C GLY A 432 29.64 -13.88 9.65
N SER A 433 29.88 -13.00 8.66
CA SER A 433 29.12 -11.74 8.57
C SER A 433 27.63 -11.98 8.33
N SER A 434 26.79 -11.24 9.06
CA SER A 434 25.33 -11.39 8.89
C SER A 434 24.57 -10.14 9.32
N CYS A 435 23.39 -9.95 8.76
CA CYS A 435 22.46 -8.91 9.17
C CYS A 435 21.02 -9.42 9.25
N VAL A 436 20.18 -8.70 10.01
CA VAL A 436 18.71 -8.79 9.90
C VAL A 436 18.22 -7.52 9.23
N VAL A 437 17.44 -7.67 8.15
CA VAL A 437 16.73 -6.58 7.49
C VAL A 437 15.27 -6.65 7.92
N VAL A 438 14.78 -5.61 8.57
CA VAL A 438 13.37 -5.44 8.99
C VAL A 438 12.74 -4.48 8.00
N LYS A 439 11.86 -5.00 7.14
CA LYS A 439 11.42 -4.27 5.94
C LYS A 439 9.93 -4.41 5.67
N GLU A 440 9.44 -3.58 4.79
CA GLU A 440 8.26 -3.75 3.96
C GLU A 440 8.69 -3.90 2.47
N SER A 441 7.74 -3.86 1.53
CA SER A 441 7.98 -4.26 0.14
C SER A 441 9.05 -3.45 -0.61
N PHE A 442 9.33 -2.20 -0.23
CA PHE A 442 10.47 -1.45 -0.81
C PHE A 442 11.81 -2.16 -0.58
N GLY A 443 11.94 -2.87 0.54
CA GLY A 443 13.13 -3.66 0.83
C GLY A 443 13.41 -4.78 -0.16
N ASN A 444 12.41 -5.25 -0.90
CA ASN A 444 12.59 -6.36 -1.83
C ASN A 444 13.64 -6.06 -2.91
N ALA A 445 13.64 -4.86 -3.49
CA ALA A 445 14.62 -4.45 -4.49
C ALA A 445 15.98 -4.05 -3.91
N PHE A 446 16.06 -3.73 -2.60
CA PHE A 446 17.27 -3.33 -1.92
C PHE A 446 18.11 -4.53 -1.42
N VAL A 447 17.43 -5.53 -0.86
CA VAL A 447 18.06 -6.69 -0.21
C VAL A 447 19.04 -7.45 -1.11
N PRO A 448 18.82 -7.64 -2.43
CA PRO A 448 19.78 -8.31 -3.31
C PRO A 448 21.19 -7.73 -3.26
N PHE A 449 21.35 -6.41 -3.11
CA PHE A 449 22.65 -5.76 -3.02
C PHE A 449 23.39 -6.07 -1.70
N LEU A 450 22.66 -6.39 -0.62
CA LEU A 450 23.26 -6.79 0.65
C LEU A 450 23.88 -8.19 0.60
N ALA A 451 23.37 -9.05 -0.30
CA ALA A 451 23.86 -10.42 -0.43
C ALA A 451 25.35 -10.53 -0.76
N ASP A 452 25.97 -9.46 -1.29
CA ASP A 452 27.38 -9.42 -1.61
C ASP A 452 28.27 -8.89 -0.46
N HIS A 453 27.66 -8.43 0.65
CA HIS A 453 28.35 -7.90 1.84
C HIS A 453 28.24 -8.81 3.06
N TYR A 454 27.30 -9.76 3.06
CA TYR A 454 27.07 -10.63 4.21
C TYR A 454 27.01 -12.09 3.77
N GLU A 455 27.65 -12.97 4.57
CA GLU A 455 27.45 -14.41 4.40
C GLU A 455 26.00 -14.80 4.55
N LYS A 456 25.26 -14.11 5.48
CA LYS A 456 23.82 -14.35 5.68
C LYS A 456 23.05 -13.05 5.83
N VAL A 457 21.96 -12.93 5.07
CA VAL A 457 20.96 -11.88 5.22
C VAL A 457 19.65 -12.52 5.69
N TYR A 458 19.22 -12.21 6.90
CA TYR A 458 17.92 -12.59 7.43
C TYR A 458 16.96 -11.44 7.14
N VAL A 459 15.86 -11.72 6.45
CA VAL A 459 14.86 -10.71 6.08
C VAL A 459 13.59 -10.98 6.85
N VAL A 460 13.09 -9.99 7.54
CA VAL A 460 11.85 -9.99 8.32
C VAL A 460 10.90 -8.99 7.72
N ASP A 461 9.74 -9.45 7.23
CA ASP A 461 8.64 -8.57 6.90
C ASP A 461 7.72 -8.47 8.12
N TYR A 462 7.84 -7.36 8.86
CA TYR A 462 7.14 -7.16 10.13
C TYR A 462 5.61 -7.09 9.99
N ARG A 463 5.09 -6.96 8.79
CA ARG A 463 3.64 -7.00 8.53
C ARG A 463 3.05 -8.39 8.74
N TYR A 464 3.88 -9.43 8.54
CA TYR A 464 3.48 -10.84 8.53
C TYR A 464 4.24 -11.71 9.53
N TRP A 465 5.40 -11.26 10.02
CA TRP A 465 6.23 -12.02 10.94
C TRP A 465 5.87 -11.73 12.41
N GLU A 466 5.64 -12.78 13.20
CA GLU A 466 5.21 -12.70 14.60
C GLU A 466 6.33 -13.06 15.60
N GLY A 467 7.59 -13.05 15.17
CA GLY A 467 8.72 -13.41 16.03
C GLY A 467 9.23 -12.25 16.90
N ASP A 468 10.30 -12.53 17.66
CA ASP A 468 11.01 -11.56 18.47
C ASP A 468 12.33 -11.19 17.78
N LEU A 469 12.44 -9.95 17.31
CA LEU A 469 13.60 -9.43 16.58
C LEU A 469 14.86 -9.44 17.42
N ILE A 470 14.76 -9.05 18.69
CA ILE A 470 15.91 -8.96 19.60
C ILE A 470 16.49 -10.35 19.87
N LYS A 471 15.61 -11.32 20.10
CA LYS A 471 15.99 -12.71 20.27
C LYS A 471 16.63 -13.25 18.99
N LEU A 472 16.01 -13.02 17.82
CA LEU A 472 16.56 -13.45 16.52
C LEU A 472 17.97 -12.92 16.31
N ALA A 473 18.18 -11.60 16.46
CA ALA A 473 19.47 -10.95 16.27
C ALA A 473 20.55 -11.52 17.19
N LYS A 474 20.23 -11.73 18.48
CA LYS A 474 21.16 -12.30 19.45
C LYS A 474 21.47 -13.77 19.23
N GLU A 475 20.46 -14.60 18.89
CA GLU A 475 20.66 -16.03 18.61
C GLU A 475 21.48 -16.25 17.35
N LYS A 476 21.25 -15.44 16.29
CA LYS A 476 22.01 -15.49 15.06
C LYS A 476 23.35 -14.77 15.16
N LYS A 477 23.58 -13.99 16.23
CA LYS A 477 24.80 -13.19 16.46
C LYS A 477 25.10 -12.27 15.27
N VAL A 478 24.06 -11.60 14.76
CA VAL A 478 24.21 -10.74 13.60
C VAL A 478 25.08 -9.52 13.91
N ASN A 479 25.79 -9.02 12.89
CA ASN A 479 26.57 -7.79 13.01
C ASN A 479 25.67 -6.55 12.99
N ASP A 480 24.62 -6.59 12.17
CA ASP A 480 23.78 -5.43 11.92
C ASP A 480 22.29 -5.79 11.95
N VAL A 481 21.48 -4.85 12.43
CA VAL A 481 20.02 -4.83 12.26
C VAL A 481 19.66 -3.59 11.47
N ILE A 482 19.02 -3.76 10.32
CA ILE A 482 18.73 -2.71 9.35
C ILE A 482 17.21 -2.57 9.26
N PHE A 483 16.65 -1.50 9.81
CA PHE A 483 15.27 -1.10 9.58
C PHE A 483 15.22 -0.37 8.25
N LEU A 484 14.31 -0.76 7.38
CA LEU A 484 14.20 -0.25 6.02
C LEU A 484 12.74 -0.01 5.69
N ASN A 485 12.31 1.24 5.83
CA ASN A 485 10.91 1.63 5.75
C ASN A 485 10.72 2.89 4.89
N ASN A 486 9.69 2.88 4.05
CA ASN A 486 9.30 4.09 3.36
C ASN A 486 8.44 5.00 4.26
N LEU A 487 8.33 6.25 3.89
CA LEU A 487 7.60 7.26 4.68
C LEU A 487 6.12 6.97 4.85
N SER A 488 5.45 6.33 3.86
CA SER A 488 4.04 5.93 4.00
C SER A 488 3.84 4.91 5.11
N MET A 489 4.79 3.97 5.27
CA MET A 489 4.72 2.98 6.34
C MET A 489 4.98 3.60 7.72
N ILE A 490 5.95 4.55 7.79
CA ILE A 490 6.29 5.24 9.04
C ILE A 490 5.11 6.09 9.54
N ARG A 491 4.35 6.75 8.66
CA ARG A 491 3.17 7.55 9.06
C ARG A 491 1.98 6.71 9.53
N SER A 492 1.93 5.42 9.19
CA SER A 492 0.84 4.53 9.55
C SER A 492 0.93 4.08 11.02
N ASP A 493 -0.03 4.47 11.85
CA ASP A 493 -0.08 4.05 13.25
C ASP A 493 -0.24 2.54 13.40
N TYR A 494 -1.00 1.92 12.50
CA TYR A 494 -1.17 0.47 12.44
C TYR A 494 0.14 -0.25 12.12
N LEU A 495 0.83 0.13 11.04
CA LEU A 495 2.07 -0.52 10.61
C LEU A 495 3.23 -0.25 11.58
N THR A 496 3.32 0.97 12.10
CA THR A 496 4.24 1.30 13.20
C THR A 496 3.95 0.44 14.43
N GLY A 497 2.67 0.19 14.74
CA GLY A 497 2.25 -0.74 15.79
C GLY A 497 2.70 -2.18 15.55
N LYS A 498 2.60 -2.67 14.30
CA LYS A 498 3.12 -4.00 13.90
C LYS A 498 4.63 -4.10 14.09
N LEU A 499 5.36 -3.06 13.69
CA LEU A 499 6.81 -2.99 13.93
C LEU A 499 7.14 -3.08 15.42
N GLY A 500 6.40 -2.36 16.28
CA GLY A 500 6.57 -2.39 17.73
C GLY A 500 6.34 -3.77 18.33
N GLN A 501 5.44 -4.58 17.78
CA GLN A 501 5.13 -5.93 18.29
C GLN A 501 6.33 -6.89 18.21
N ILE A 502 7.20 -6.73 17.23
CA ILE A 502 8.37 -7.61 17.04
C ILE A 502 9.61 -7.15 17.83
N ILE A 503 9.57 -5.97 18.48
CA ILE A 503 10.69 -5.37 19.24
C ILE A 503 10.52 -5.58 20.77
N GLN A 504 9.91 -6.64 21.20
CA GLN A 504 9.58 -6.90 22.61
C GLN A 504 10.80 -7.19 23.50
#